data_1b75843730c529ba4816f7263cd17903
#
_entry.id   1b75843730c529ba4816f7263cd17903
#
_cell.length_a   1.000
_cell.length_b   1.000
_cell.length_c   1.000
_cell.angle_alpha   90.00
_cell.angle_beta   90.00
_cell.angle_gamma   90.00
#
_symmetry.space_group_name_H-M   'P 1'
#
loop_
_entity.id
_entity.type
_entity.pdbx_description
1 polymer ?
#
loop_
_entity_poly.entity_id
_entity_poly.type
_entity_poly.pdbx_seq_one_letter_code
_entity_poly.pdbx_strand_id
1 'polypeptide(L)'
;MHSRKAVPWVIHALKIDPEFFLAIYEGRKTSELRSETDRRFGVGDILWLREMAWQPSNGPGSPRYTGRYCLAEVTHVLRGEPWLAPSVASLSLRLLSDQSLDTVTTRTGHGTA
;
A
#
# COMPACT_ATOMS: atom_id res chain seq x y z
N MET A 1 12.17 18.19 -18.72
CA MET A 1 12.19 17.77 -18.29
C MET A 1 12.44 16.86 -17.90
N HIS A 2 12.52 16.55 -17.75
CA HIS A 2 12.91 15.98 -17.27
C HIS A 2 13.30 15.05 -16.63
N SER A 3 13.63 14.95 -16.75
CA SER A 3 14.56 14.22 -15.97
C SER A 3 14.00 13.30 -14.94
N ARG A 4 12.77 13.35 -14.69
CA ARG A 4 12.16 12.42 -13.83
C ARG A 4 12.33 11.01 -14.25
N LYS A 5 12.50 10.84 -15.49
CA LYS A 5 12.65 9.50 -15.99
C LYS A 5 13.88 8.83 -15.48
N ALA A 6 14.85 9.61 -15.13
CA ALA A 6 16.08 9.05 -14.64
C ALA A 6 16.00 8.63 -13.20
N VAL A 7 14.92 8.97 -12.52
CA VAL A 7 14.77 8.65 -11.12
C VAL A 7 13.89 7.44 -10.98
N PRO A 8 14.41 6.35 -10.47
CA PRO A 8 13.61 5.15 -10.32
C PRO A 8 12.52 5.36 -9.27
N TRP A 9 11.49 4.56 -9.38
CA TRP A 9 10.45 4.58 -8.38
C TRP A 9 11.01 4.07 -7.06
N VAL A 10 10.44 4.58 -5.99
CA VAL A 10 10.69 4.02 -4.68
C VAL A 10 9.51 3.11 -4.35
N ILE A 11 9.80 1.91 -3.90
CA ILE A 11 8.77 0.99 -3.46
C ILE A 11 8.83 0.91 -1.95
N HIS A 12 7.71 1.20 -1.32
CA HIS A 12 7.61 1.17 0.13
C HIS A 12 6.81 -0.06 0.54
N ALA A 13 7.43 -0.96 1.30
CA ALA A 13 6.74 -2.11 1.85
C ALA A 13 6.08 -1.68 3.16
N LEU A 14 4.77 -1.76 3.22
CA LEU A 14 4.02 -1.26 4.36
C LEU A 14 3.04 -2.32 4.85
N LYS A 15 2.89 -2.39 6.16
CA LYS A 15 1.87 -3.25 6.77
C LYS A 15 0.54 -2.54 6.70
N ILE A 16 -0.53 -3.30 6.54
CA ILE A 16 -1.85 -2.72 6.51
C ILE A 16 -2.84 -3.69 7.16
N ASP A 17 -3.79 -3.13 7.91
CA ASP A 17 -4.80 -3.94 8.55
C ASP A 17 -5.78 -4.50 7.53
N PRO A 18 -6.39 -5.65 7.83
CA PRO A 18 -7.28 -6.30 6.86
C PRO A 18 -8.42 -5.43 6.37
N GLU A 19 -9.04 -4.66 7.25
CA GLU A 19 -10.18 -3.85 6.80
C GLU A 19 -9.74 -2.77 5.84
N PHE A 20 -8.56 -2.18 6.05
CA PHE A 20 -8.07 -1.15 5.14
C PHE A 20 -7.55 -1.77 3.85
N PHE A 21 -6.92 -2.94 3.96
CA PHE A 21 -6.49 -3.67 2.78
C PHE A 21 -7.68 -3.93 1.86
N LEU A 22 -8.74 -4.47 2.42
CA LEU A 22 -9.91 -4.81 1.62
C LEU A 22 -10.53 -3.57 0.99
N ALA A 23 -10.63 -2.50 1.76
CA ALA A 23 -11.22 -1.26 1.25
C ALA A 23 -10.41 -0.70 0.07
N ILE A 24 -9.09 -0.77 0.14
CA ILE A 24 -8.25 -0.32 -0.95
C ILE A 24 -8.37 -1.27 -2.14
N TYR A 25 -8.32 -2.55 -1.87
CA TYR A 25 -8.40 -3.54 -2.94
C TYR A 25 -9.72 -3.44 -3.69
N GLU A 26 -10.80 -3.13 -2.99
CA GLU A 26 -12.12 -2.99 -3.61
C GLU A 26 -12.37 -1.60 -4.19
N GLY A 27 -11.43 -0.70 -4.05
CA GLY A 27 -11.58 0.63 -4.61
C GLY A 27 -12.39 1.60 -3.76
N ARG A 28 -12.81 1.19 -2.57
CA ARG A 28 -13.59 2.06 -1.69
C ARG A 28 -12.72 3.06 -0.95
N LYS A 29 -11.45 2.73 -0.75
CA LYS A 29 -10.51 3.60 -0.06
C LYS A 29 -9.40 3.97 -1.03
N THR A 30 -9.28 5.26 -1.31
CA THR A 30 -8.31 5.75 -2.30
C THR A 30 -7.27 6.67 -1.68
N SER A 31 -7.14 6.65 -0.38
CA SER A 31 -6.12 7.42 0.30
C SER A 31 -5.63 6.65 1.52
N GLU A 32 -4.45 7.03 1.98
CA GLU A 32 -3.82 6.36 3.10
C GLU A 32 -3.05 7.40 3.90
N LEU A 33 -3.21 7.37 5.21
CA LEU A 33 -2.46 8.25 6.10
C LEU A 33 -1.26 7.51 6.62
N ARG A 34 -0.09 8.14 6.51
CA ARG A 34 1.14 7.51 6.98
C ARG A 34 2.04 8.52 7.66
N SER A 35 2.78 8.03 8.63
CA SER A 35 3.81 8.82 9.27
C SER A 35 5.01 8.91 8.33
N GLU A 36 5.63 10.08 8.32
CA GLU A 36 6.87 10.27 7.57
C GLU A 36 8.05 10.48 8.50
N THR A 37 7.98 9.93 9.70
CA THR A 37 9.09 10.08 10.63
C THR A 37 10.32 9.27 10.22
N ASP A 38 10.12 8.17 9.53
CA ASP A 38 11.21 7.30 9.14
C ASP A 38 11.43 7.23 7.63
N ARG A 39 10.57 7.86 6.86
CA ARG A 39 10.70 7.87 5.40
C ARG A 39 9.84 8.98 4.84
N ARG A 40 10.08 9.28 3.59
CA ARG A 40 9.30 10.30 2.90
C ARG A 40 8.68 9.69 1.66
N PHE A 41 7.41 10.02 1.41
CA PHE A 41 6.70 9.52 0.25
C PHE A 41 6.68 10.58 -0.84
N GLY A 42 6.71 10.16 -2.08
CA GLY A 42 6.63 11.04 -3.22
C GLY A 42 5.64 10.56 -4.25
N VAL A 43 5.15 11.49 -5.06
CA VAL A 43 4.27 11.16 -6.17
C VAL A 43 5.03 10.23 -7.12
N GLY A 44 4.39 9.15 -7.53
CA GLY A 44 5.00 8.15 -8.38
C GLY A 44 5.57 6.97 -7.63
N ASP A 45 5.71 7.10 -6.32
CA ASP A 45 6.16 5.96 -5.51
C ASP A 45 5.10 4.86 -5.51
N ILE A 46 5.56 3.65 -5.28
CA ILE A 46 4.68 2.50 -5.21
C ILE A 46 4.60 2.04 -3.77
N LEU A 47 3.39 1.78 -3.32
CA LEU A 47 3.17 1.19 -2.01
C LEU A 47 2.88 -0.29 -2.20
N TRP A 48 3.66 -1.12 -1.54
CA TRP A 48 3.43 -2.55 -1.47
C TRP A 48 2.73 -2.78 -0.14
N LEU A 49 1.41 -2.83 -0.18
CA LEU A 49 0.57 -2.88 1.01
C LEU A 49 0.34 -4.34 1.37
N ARG A 50 0.98 -4.79 2.44
CA ARG A 50 0.99 -6.19 2.84
C ARG A 50 0.05 -6.38 4.01
N GLU A 51 -0.98 -7.16 3.81
CA GLU A 51 -1.96 -7.40 4.85
C GLU A 51 -1.35 -8.15 6.02
N MET A 52 -1.59 -7.64 7.20
CA MET A 52 -1.14 -8.28 8.42
C MET A 52 -2.36 -8.48 9.31
N ALA A 53 -2.61 -9.71 9.70
CA ALA A 53 -3.79 -10.04 10.44
C ALA A 53 -3.48 -10.94 11.61
N TRP A 54 -4.31 -10.84 12.61
CA TRP A 54 -4.27 -11.76 13.71
C TRP A 54 -4.76 -13.11 13.21
N GLN A 55 -4.04 -14.15 13.57
CA GLN A 55 -4.42 -15.51 13.18
C GLN A 55 -4.31 -16.38 14.42
N PRO A 56 -5.34 -17.20 14.68
CA PRO A 56 -5.34 -18.04 15.89
C PRO A 56 -4.11 -18.94 16.00
N SER A 57 -3.61 -19.40 14.87
CA SER A 57 -2.46 -20.31 14.90
C SER A 57 -1.17 -19.62 15.30
N ASN A 58 -1.15 -18.29 15.33
CA ASN A 58 0.07 -17.55 15.66
C ASN A 58 0.26 -17.35 17.16
N GLY A 59 -0.74 -17.71 17.94
CA GLY A 59 -0.68 -17.46 19.36
C GLY A 59 -1.04 -16.04 19.73
N PRO A 60 -1.17 -15.77 21.03
CA PRO A 60 -1.61 -14.46 21.50
C PRO A 60 -0.62 -13.37 21.19
N GLY A 61 -1.13 -12.22 20.77
CA GLY A 61 -0.32 -11.02 20.64
C GLY A 61 0.54 -10.94 19.41
N SER A 62 0.31 -11.80 18.43
CA SER A 62 1.27 -11.88 17.33
C SER A 62 0.59 -11.98 15.97
N PRO A 63 0.21 -10.85 15.39
CA PRO A 63 -0.29 -10.88 14.03
C PRO A 63 0.81 -11.26 13.05
N ARG A 64 0.42 -11.80 11.93
CA ARG A 64 1.35 -12.22 10.87
C ARG A 64 0.87 -11.74 9.53
N TYR A 65 1.79 -11.65 8.59
CA TYR A 65 1.42 -11.41 7.21
C TYR A 65 0.56 -12.57 6.72
N THR A 66 -0.50 -12.22 5.99
CA THR A 66 -1.41 -13.23 5.47
C THR A 66 -0.96 -13.78 4.14
N GLY A 67 -0.06 -13.08 3.46
CA GLY A 67 0.31 -13.40 2.10
C GLY A 67 -0.43 -12.55 1.09
N ARG A 68 -1.51 -11.87 1.49
CA ARG A 68 -2.23 -11.00 0.57
C ARG A 68 -1.59 -9.63 0.55
N TYR A 69 -1.59 -9.03 -0.60
CA TYR A 69 -1.04 -7.69 -0.75
C TYR A 69 -1.67 -7.01 -1.97
N CYS A 70 -1.49 -5.72 -2.05
CA CYS A 70 -1.80 -5.01 -3.27
C CYS A 70 -0.74 -3.93 -3.50
N LEU A 71 -0.69 -3.46 -4.72
CA LEU A 71 0.25 -2.42 -5.11
C LEU A 71 -0.56 -1.20 -5.48
N ALA A 72 -0.12 -0.05 -5.01
CA ALA A 72 -0.79 1.20 -5.31
C ALA A 72 0.25 2.26 -5.61
N GLU A 73 -0.06 3.10 -6.58
CA GLU A 73 0.81 4.21 -6.92
C GLU A 73 0.35 5.45 -6.17
N VAL A 74 1.29 6.19 -5.62
CA VAL A 74 0.99 7.47 -4.97
C VAL A 74 0.80 8.51 -6.05
N THR A 75 -0.40 9.11 -6.10
CA THR A 75 -0.71 10.10 -7.11
C THR A 75 -0.69 11.52 -6.58
N HIS A 76 -0.79 11.70 -5.28
CA HIS A 76 -0.72 13.00 -4.65
C HIS A 76 -0.33 12.84 -3.19
N VAL A 77 0.38 13.81 -2.66
CA VAL A 77 0.79 13.80 -1.26
C VAL A 77 0.36 15.12 -0.65
N LEU A 78 -0.48 15.04 0.39
CA LEU A 78 -0.88 16.20 1.15
C LEU A 78 -0.17 16.19 2.48
N ARG A 79 0.45 17.30 2.83
CA ARG A 79 1.17 17.44 4.10
C ARG A 79 0.80 18.74 4.77
N GLY A 80 0.94 18.74 6.06
CA GLY A 80 1.03 20.00 6.79
C GLY A 80 -0.27 20.56 7.28
N GLU A 81 -0.07 21.52 8.16
CA GLU A 81 -1.18 22.22 8.77
C GLU A 81 -1.85 23.13 7.77
N PRO A 82 -3.11 23.40 7.97
CA PRO A 82 -3.88 23.02 9.16
C PRO A 82 -4.55 21.65 9.05
N TRP A 83 -4.33 20.94 7.97
CA TRP A 83 -5.10 19.74 7.69
C TRP A 83 -4.56 18.50 8.37
N LEU A 84 -3.24 18.41 8.50
CA LEU A 84 -2.60 17.23 9.03
C LEU A 84 -1.62 17.58 10.12
N ALA A 85 -1.45 16.68 11.07
CA ALA A 85 -0.44 16.82 12.10
C ALA A 85 0.95 16.80 11.48
N PRO A 86 1.95 17.36 12.15
CA PRO A 86 3.32 17.28 11.67
C PRO A 86 3.72 15.82 11.44
N SER A 87 4.51 15.59 10.44
CA SER A 87 5.04 14.27 10.09
C SER A 87 4.01 13.27 9.61
N VAL A 88 2.79 13.72 9.31
CA VAL A 88 1.77 12.85 8.74
C VAL A 88 1.53 13.27 7.30
N ALA A 89 1.44 12.31 6.41
CA ALA A 89 1.11 12.56 5.01
C ALA A 89 -0.16 11.80 4.65
N SER A 90 -0.99 12.44 3.84
CA SER A 90 -2.14 11.79 3.23
C SER A 90 -1.77 11.49 1.79
N LEU A 91 -1.79 10.23 1.44
CA LEU A 91 -1.36 9.76 0.13
C LEU A 91 -2.60 9.40 -0.67
N SER A 92 -2.78 10.07 -1.81
CA SER A 92 -3.82 9.63 -2.74
C SER A 92 -3.27 8.47 -3.53
N LEU A 93 -4.09 7.46 -3.74
CA LEU A 93 -3.64 6.19 -4.29
C LEU A 93 -4.40 5.82 -5.55
N ARG A 94 -3.69 5.21 -6.47
CA ARG A 94 -4.28 4.55 -7.61
C ARG A 94 -3.90 3.09 -7.52
N LEU A 95 -4.89 2.24 -7.31
CA LEU A 95 -4.63 0.81 -7.25
C LEU A 95 -4.09 0.38 -8.60
N LEU A 96 -2.99 -0.34 -8.60
CA LEU A 96 -2.44 -0.83 -9.84
C LEU A 96 -3.30 -1.95 -10.34
N SER A 97 -3.16 -2.21 -11.63
CA SER A 97 -4.05 -3.11 -12.34
C SER A 97 -4.27 -4.40 -11.55
N ASP A 98 -5.50 -4.85 -11.56
CA ASP A 98 -5.81 -6.15 -10.96
C ASP A 98 -4.97 -7.22 -11.55
N GLN A 99 -4.46 -6.99 -12.74
CA GLN A 99 -3.59 -7.95 -13.37
C GLN A 99 -2.36 -8.24 -12.55
N SER A 100 -1.89 -7.29 -11.78
CA SER A 100 -0.73 -7.54 -10.95
C SER A 100 -1.02 -8.64 -9.95
N LEU A 101 -2.16 -8.53 -9.29
CA LEU A 101 -2.55 -9.55 -8.34
C LEU A 101 -3.02 -10.81 -9.02
N ASP A 102 -3.78 -10.65 -10.07
CA ASP A 102 -4.30 -11.80 -10.79
C ASP A 102 -3.19 -12.64 -11.32
N THR A 103 -2.17 -12.01 -11.84
CA THR A 103 -1.06 -12.73 -12.38
C THR A 103 -0.39 -13.58 -11.32
N VAL A 104 -0.19 -13.01 -10.17
CA VAL A 104 0.42 -13.74 -9.08
C VAL A 104 -0.48 -14.88 -8.66
N THR A 105 -1.75 -14.60 -8.49
CA THR A 105 -2.70 -15.58 -8.05
C THR A 105 -2.84 -16.71 -9.05
N THR A 106 -2.95 -16.34 -10.28
CA THR A 106 -3.15 -17.33 -11.34
C THR A 106 -1.98 -18.27 -11.44
N ARG A 107 -0.81 -17.73 -11.34
CA ARG A 107 0.36 -18.58 -11.47
C ARG A 107 0.50 -19.54 -10.34
N THR A 108 -0.02 -19.18 -9.23
CA THR A 108 0.05 -20.07 -8.11
C THR A 108 -1.15 -20.95 -8.06
N GLY A 109 -2.13 -20.57 -8.71
CA GLY A 109 -3.29 -21.23 -8.63
C GLY A 109 -3.75 -22.05 -9.66
N HIS A 110 -3.86 -21.48 -9.71
CA HIS A 110 -4.52 -21.48 -10.19
C HIS A 110 -5.27 -21.30 -10.48
N GLY A 111 -5.24 -21.21 -10.33
CA GLY A 111 -5.86 -20.80 -10.62
C GLY A 111 -6.83 -20.45 -10.86
N THR A 112 -7.16 -20.36 -10.86
CA THR A 112 -7.84 -19.91 -11.07
C THR A 112 -8.29 -19.65 -11.03
N ALA A 113 -8.27 -19.71 -10.98
CA ALA A 113 -8.54 -19.22 -11.05
C ALA A 113 -8.64 -18.97 -10.81
#